data_9b7b98466ae8b46272b344669a6861cd
#
_entry.id   9b7b98466ae8b46272b344669a6861cd
#
_cell.length_a   1.000
_cell.length_b   1.000
_cell.length_c   1.000
_cell.angle_alpha   90.00
_cell.angle_beta   90.00
_cell.angle_gamma   90.00
#
_symmetry.space_group_name_H-M   'P 1'
#
loop_
_entity.id
_entity.type
_entity.pdbx_description
1 polymer ?
#
loop_
_entity_poly.entity_id
_entity_poly.type
_entity_poly.pdbx_seq_one_letter_code
_entity_poly.pdbx_strand_id
1 'polypeptide(L)'
;MMSCPGLNSFISRLEDNDELVRIKTFVNPELEITEIADRIIKNAGKALLFENTGTAFPLLINAYGSDKRMAMAMDRDDLDGAAGEITALLTNLTGNKDKLAQKLSALPSLFKMARFFPERSRGRSGCQQVVYRNPDLSILPVLKCWPHDGGRYITLPIVHTVNPITLKPNAGMYRMQIIDKVTTAMHWQLHKTGANHFSEWKKLNRKMPVSVSLGGDPVYAYAASAPLPEDIDEFILAGFLRRKRVRLVKCLTNDLYVPADADIVIEGYVDPAEEPFYEGPFGDHTGFYSLPDYYPRFHVTCITHARKAVYPATIVGIPPMEDAWITRATEKLFLAPMKLALLPELEDIHMPSAGVAHNLVVVKIKKAYPGQGKKVIGSLLGAGQMMFTKYIVVVSGDVDIRDYSKLISHVILNTSPLTDMQFTTGPLDVLDHSSDVYTLGGKLGIDATVKMPGESIDRSGRGKRTSDMNIKVENDLPGMPECFSGWNYIEEKGIAVVCVDQRTDKMAVKKAENYISTELLTAHIRLVLVVDAGVDSEDLYSVTWQVLGNTDPARDIKLLGEETFFVNGTAKVLGATPFPRRWPNVVCSDIETIDAVDAKWDSLGLGELLVSPSRTRHSLLLPGNEEVII
;
A
#
# COMPACT_ATOMS: atom_id res chain seq x y z
N MET A 1 3.32 17.90 -25.50
CA MET A 1 4.25 16.81 -25.09
C MET A 1 3.73 15.50 -25.64
N MET A 2 4.56 14.62 -26.15
CA MET A 2 4.15 13.33 -26.71
C MET A 2 4.03 12.32 -25.57
N SER A 3 2.92 11.56 -25.51
CA SER A 3 2.78 10.41 -24.61
C SER A 3 3.95 9.45 -24.80
N CYS A 4 4.46 8.89 -23.70
CA CYS A 4 5.55 7.92 -23.73
C CYS A 4 5.08 6.61 -24.39
N PRO A 5 5.52 6.24 -25.59
CA PRO A 5 5.18 4.94 -26.17
C PRO A 5 6.10 3.86 -25.61
N GLY A 6 5.69 3.23 -24.48
CA GLY A 6 6.44 2.18 -23.82
C GLY A 6 7.50 2.65 -22.83
N LEU A 7 8.04 1.69 -22.05
CA LEU A 7 9.01 1.97 -20.97
C LEU A 7 10.30 2.64 -21.46
N ASN A 8 10.81 2.30 -22.62
CA ASN A 8 12.03 2.93 -23.14
C ASN A 8 11.91 4.46 -23.28
N SER A 9 10.74 4.94 -23.66
CA SER A 9 10.47 6.38 -23.75
C SER A 9 10.37 7.02 -22.36
N PHE A 10 9.83 6.30 -21.39
CA PHE A 10 9.77 6.75 -20.00
C PHE A 10 11.17 6.76 -19.37
N ILE A 11 11.99 5.73 -19.62
CA ILE A 11 13.40 5.67 -19.19
C ILE A 11 14.16 6.88 -19.71
N SER A 12 14.06 7.19 -21.02
CA SER A 12 14.71 8.38 -21.58
C SER A 12 14.25 9.67 -20.89
N ARG A 13 12.95 9.77 -20.61
CA ARG A 13 12.40 10.93 -19.89
C ARG A 13 12.92 11.03 -18.46
N LEU A 14 13.05 9.89 -17.74
CA LEU A 14 13.67 9.86 -16.42
C LEU A 14 15.13 10.31 -16.45
N GLU A 15 15.91 9.87 -17.47
CA GLU A 15 17.29 10.29 -17.67
C GLU A 15 17.41 11.79 -17.95
N ASP A 16 16.61 12.30 -18.89
CA ASP A 16 16.59 13.73 -19.26
C ASP A 16 16.26 14.65 -18.07
N ASN A 17 15.61 14.12 -17.04
CA ASN A 17 15.23 14.84 -15.83
C ASN A 17 16.07 14.49 -14.60
N ASP A 18 17.17 13.76 -14.80
CA ASP A 18 18.07 13.31 -13.72
C ASP A 18 17.37 12.45 -12.64
N GLU A 19 16.40 11.60 -13.05
CA GLU A 19 15.61 10.73 -12.17
C GLU A 19 15.96 9.24 -12.35
N LEU A 20 17.02 8.88 -13.07
CA LEU A 20 17.44 7.50 -13.33
C LEU A 20 18.93 7.30 -13.11
N VAL A 21 19.32 6.14 -12.58
CA VAL A 21 20.69 5.63 -12.60
C VAL A 21 20.73 4.31 -13.37
N ARG A 22 21.69 4.16 -14.29
CA ARG A 22 21.97 2.91 -15.00
C ARG A 22 23.06 2.13 -14.29
N ILE A 23 22.78 0.86 -13.98
CA ILE A 23 23.71 -0.06 -13.34
C ILE A 23 24.11 -1.11 -14.37
N LYS A 24 25.40 -1.08 -14.79
CA LYS A 24 25.96 -1.97 -15.81
C LYS A 24 26.58 -3.24 -15.21
N THR A 25 27.02 -3.15 -13.97
CA THR A 25 27.54 -4.29 -13.21
C THR A 25 26.46 -5.35 -13.05
N PHE A 26 26.84 -6.61 -13.11
CA PHE A 26 25.92 -7.71 -12.83
C PHE A 26 25.39 -7.64 -11.40
N VAL A 27 24.05 -7.69 -11.29
CA VAL A 27 23.34 -7.78 -10.00
C VAL A 27 22.35 -8.92 -10.09
N ASN A 28 22.38 -9.80 -9.10
CA ASN A 28 21.50 -10.95 -9.06
C ASN A 28 20.04 -10.52 -8.80
N PRO A 29 19.08 -10.93 -9.64
CA PRO A 29 17.65 -10.73 -9.37
C PRO A 29 17.16 -11.42 -8.07
N GLU A 30 17.91 -12.40 -7.56
CA GLU A 30 17.63 -13.02 -6.28
C GLU A 30 18.32 -12.22 -5.16
N LEU A 31 17.52 -11.52 -4.35
CA LEU A 31 17.86 -10.74 -3.17
C LEU A 31 18.66 -9.44 -3.40
N GLU A 32 19.72 -9.43 -4.24
CA GLU A 32 20.61 -8.28 -4.33
C GLU A 32 19.95 -7.04 -4.93
N ILE A 33 19.14 -7.20 -6.02
CA ILE A 33 18.39 -6.07 -6.60
C ILE A 33 17.47 -5.46 -5.57
N THR A 34 16.81 -6.28 -4.75
CA THR A 34 15.91 -5.83 -3.67
C THR A 34 16.66 -5.04 -2.62
N GLU A 35 17.79 -5.53 -2.14
CA GLU A 35 18.60 -4.86 -1.12
C GLU A 35 19.09 -3.49 -1.61
N ILE A 36 19.58 -3.41 -2.87
CA ILE A 36 20.00 -2.14 -3.47
C ILE A 36 18.81 -1.18 -3.59
N ALA A 37 17.67 -1.69 -4.08
CA ALA A 37 16.48 -0.88 -4.27
C ALA A 37 15.89 -0.38 -2.93
N ASP A 38 15.88 -1.20 -1.87
CA ASP A 38 15.42 -0.79 -0.53
C ASP A 38 16.27 0.36 0.02
N ARG A 39 17.62 0.28 -0.10
CA ARG A 39 18.51 1.38 0.31
C ARG A 39 18.19 2.67 -0.46
N ILE A 40 18.04 2.57 -1.77
CA ILE A 40 17.78 3.74 -2.63
C ILE A 40 16.41 4.35 -2.34
N ILE A 41 15.36 3.55 -2.19
CA ILE A 41 14.01 4.04 -1.90
C ILE A 41 13.97 4.75 -0.53
N LYS A 42 14.57 4.16 0.50
CA LYS A 42 14.61 4.74 1.86
C LYS A 42 15.39 6.07 1.92
N ASN A 43 16.32 6.27 0.99
CA ASN A 43 17.08 7.52 0.86
C ASN A 43 16.50 8.46 -0.21
N ALA A 44 15.22 8.30 -0.58
CA ALA A 44 14.54 9.10 -1.60
C ALA A 44 15.30 9.19 -2.94
N GLY A 45 16.00 8.11 -3.30
CA GLY A 45 16.86 8.06 -4.47
C GLY A 45 16.09 7.85 -5.77
N LYS A 46 16.86 7.85 -6.89
CA LYS A 46 16.34 7.80 -8.25
C LYS A 46 15.80 6.41 -8.62
N ALA A 47 15.11 6.30 -9.75
CA ALA A 47 14.82 5.04 -10.41
C ALA A 47 16.11 4.32 -10.80
N LEU A 48 16.10 3.00 -10.80
CA LEU A 48 17.26 2.18 -11.14
C LEU A 48 16.96 1.33 -12.38
N LEU A 49 17.89 1.33 -13.33
CA LEU A 49 17.87 0.44 -14.49
C LEU A 49 19.07 -0.51 -14.43
N PHE A 50 18.82 -1.75 -14.04
CA PHE A 50 19.82 -2.82 -14.05
C PHE A 50 19.94 -3.37 -15.47
N GLU A 51 21.04 -3.06 -16.16
CA GLU A 51 21.27 -3.49 -17.54
C GLU A 51 21.75 -4.94 -17.63
N ASN A 52 22.37 -5.46 -16.57
CA ASN A 52 22.91 -6.81 -16.51
C ASN A 52 22.34 -7.59 -15.33
N THR A 53 21.27 -8.33 -15.59
CA THR A 53 20.55 -9.18 -14.64
C THR A 53 20.85 -10.67 -14.79
N GLY A 54 21.82 -11.02 -15.68
CA GLY A 54 22.06 -12.41 -16.08
C GLY A 54 21.04 -12.94 -17.11
N THR A 55 20.08 -12.11 -17.53
CA THR A 55 19.12 -12.40 -18.61
C THR A 55 19.26 -11.42 -19.75
N ALA A 56 18.49 -11.62 -20.83
CA ALA A 56 18.47 -10.69 -21.96
C ALA A 56 17.67 -9.41 -21.68
N PHE A 57 17.00 -9.29 -20.56
CA PHE A 57 16.12 -8.18 -20.24
C PHE A 57 16.76 -7.29 -19.17
N PRO A 58 16.97 -5.97 -19.45
CA PRO A 58 17.21 -4.99 -18.40
C PRO A 58 15.99 -4.94 -17.45
N LEU A 59 16.23 -4.58 -16.18
CA LEU A 59 15.18 -4.46 -15.16
C LEU A 59 15.09 -3.02 -14.66
N LEU A 60 13.90 -2.44 -14.74
CA LEU A 60 13.57 -1.11 -14.21
C LEU A 60 12.82 -1.25 -12.88
N ILE A 61 13.28 -0.54 -11.84
CA ILE A 61 12.68 -0.52 -10.52
C ILE A 61 12.69 0.88 -9.91
N ASN A 62 11.85 1.14 -8.92
CA ASN A 62 11.65 2.46 -8.30
C ASN A 62 11.22 3.54 -9.31
N ALA A 63 10.50 3.13 -10.34
CA ALA A 63 10.05 4.01 -11.41
C ALA A 63 8.98 5.02 -10.98
N TYR A 64 8.25 4.72 -9.89
CA TYR A 64 7.16 5.53 -9.34
C TYR A 64 7.49 6.13 -7.96
N GLY A 65 8.67 5.92 -7.42
CA GLY A 65 9.07 6.21 -6.04
C GLY A 65 9.36 7.70 -5.74
N SER A 66 8.66 8.65 -6.39
CA SER A 66 8.59 10.06 -5.99
C SER A 66 7.37 10.74 -6.63
N ASP A 67 6.90 11.85 -6.04
CA ASP A 67 5.81 12.66 -6.63
C ASP A 67 6.16 13.11 -8.06
N LYS A 68 7.43 13.48 -8.30
CA LYS A 68 7.93 13.89 -9.61
C LYS A 68 7.83 12.75 -10.62
N ARG A 69 8.31 11.54 -10.28
CA ARG A 69 8.23 10.38 -11.17
C ARG A 69 6.80 9.92 -11.42
N MET A 70 5.93 9.96 -10.39
CA MET A 70 4.49 9.69 -10.55
C MET A 70 3.81 10.72 -11.49
N ALA A 71 4.10 12.01 -11.33
CA ALA A 71 3.59 13.03 -12.24
C ALA A 71 4.10 12.84 -13.68
N MET A 72 5.39 12.51 -13.82
CA MET A 72 6.00 12.17 -15.10
C MET A 72 5.35 10.96 -15.76
N ALA A 73 5.02 9.90 -14.99
CA ALA A 73 4.31 8.72 -15.49
C ALA A 73 2.92 9.07 -16.03
N MET A 74 2.28 10.10 -15.47
CA MET A 74 0.97 10.61 -15.91
C MET A 74 1.06 11.73 -16.97
N ASP A 75 2.25 12.02 -17.47
CA ASP A 75 2.51 13.13 -18.41
C ASP A 75 2.06 14.49 -17.87
N ARG A 76 2.40 14.79 -16.62
CA ARG A 76 2.06 16.02 -15.90
C ARG A 76 3.31 16.61 -15.24
N ASP A 77 3.21 17.90 -14.89
CA ASP A 77 4.24 18.60 -14.14
C ASP A 77 4.15 18.24 -12.65
N ASP A 78 2.92 18.06 -12.15
CA ASP A 78 2.63 17.63 -10.78
C ASP A 78 1.32 16.80 -10.71
N LEU A 79 1.06 16.20 -9.55
CA LEU A 79 -0.14 15.40 -9.31
C LEU A 79 -1.40 16.26 -9.14
N ASP A 80 -1.26 17.51 -8.70
CA ASP A 80 -2.39 18.43 -8.50
C ASP A 80 -3.00 18.83 -9.85
N GLY A 81 -2.17 18.98 -10.88
CA GLY A 81 -2.64 19.18 -12.25
C GLY A 81 -3.51 18.02 -12.76
N ALA A 82 -3.10 16.77 -12.49
CA ALA A 82 -3.90 15.59 -12.84
C ALA A 82 -5.24 15.57 -12.08
N ALA A 83 -5.21 15.82 -10.78
CA ALA A 83 -6.41 15.88 -9.92
C ALA A 83 -7.36 17.02 -10.35
N GLY A 84 -6.81 18.19 -10.71
CA GLY A 84 -7.57 19.33 -11.22
C GLY A 84 -8.34 19.01 -12.51
N GLU A 85 -7.74 18.23 -13.42
CA GLU A 85 -8.41 17.79 -14.65
C GLU A 85 -9.58 16.83 -14.37
N ILE A 86 -9.42 15.90 -13.42
CA ILE A 86 -10.51 15.01 -12.99
C ILE A 86 -11.65 15.84 -12.38
N THR A 87 -11.31 16.77 -11.48
CA THR A 87 -12.27 17.67 -10.85
C THR A 87 -13.05 18.49 -11.88
N ALA A 88 -12.34 19.08 -12.83
CA ALA A 88 -12.97 19.87 -13.90
C ALA A 88 -13.90 19.01 -14.79
N LEU A 89 -13.47 17.77 -15.11
CA LEU A 89 -14.30 16.84 -15.88
C LEU A 89 -15.59 16.50 -15.13
N LEU A 90 -15.49 16.12 -13.86
CA LEU A 90 -16.64 15.75 -13.03
C LEU A 90 -17.60 16.93 -12.82
N THR A 91 -17.07 18.12 -12.54
CA THR A 91 -17.88 19.35 -12.40
C THR A 91 -18.64 19.66 -13.68
N ASN A 92 -18.01 19.50 -14.84
CA ASN A 92 -18.65 19.70 -16.13
C ASN A 92 -19.76 18.68 -16.45
N LEU A 93 -19.64 17.46 -15.92
CA LEU A 93 -20.65 16.40 -16.11
C LEU A 93 -21.85 16.55 -15.17
N THR A 94 -21.61 16.99 -13.92
CA THR A 94 -22.61 16.99 -12.83
C THR A 94 -23.22 18.38 -12.55
N GLY A 95 -22.64 19.46 -13.08
CA GLY A 95 -23.15 20.82 -12.89
C GLY A 95 -24.63 20.93 -13.24
N ASN A 96 -25.42 21.71 -12.44
CA ASN A 96 -26.87 21.90 -12.58
C ASN A 96 -27.24 22.32 -14.01
N LYS A 97 -27.82 21.38 -14.75
CA LYS A 97 -28.17 21.54 -16.16
C LYS A 97 -29.70 21.48 -16.34
N ASP A 98 -30.39 22.42 -15.72
CA ASP A 98 -31.85 22.48 -15.74
C ASP A 98 -32.44 22.87 -17.11
N LYS A 99 -31.63 23.42 -18.01
CA LYS A 99 -32.07 23.83 -19.36
C LYS A 99 -31.50 22.89 -20.44
N LEU A 100 -32.32 22.65 -21.50
CA LEU A 100 -31.96 21.81 -22.65
C LEU A 100 -30.65 22.26 -23.33
N ALA A 101 -30.42 23.57 -23.40
CA ALA A 101 -29.18 24.16 -23.92
C ALA A 101 -27.94 23.80 -23.08
N GLN A 102 -28.09 23.64 -21.76
CA GLN A 102 -27.00 23.22 -20.84
C GLN A 102 -26.73 21.71 -20.91
N LYS A 103 -27.75 20.88 -21.22
CA LYS A 103 -27.54 19.45 -21.54
C LYS A 103 -26.77 19.27 -22.85
N LEU A 104 -27.03 20.10 -23.84
CA LEU A 104 -26.27 20.14 -25.09
C LEU A 104 -24.83 20.62 -24.89
N SER A 105 -24.56 21.48 -23.92
CA SER A 105 -23.18 21.90 -23.57
C SER A 105 -22.34 20.81 -22.93
N ALA A 106 -22.93 19.70 -22.48
CA ALA A 106 -22.18 18.51 -21.97
C ALA A 106 -21.71 17.58 -23.11
N LEU A 107 -22.34 17.68 -24.31
CA LEU A 107 -21.96 16.85 -25.46
C LEU A 107 -20.47 16.92 -25.80
N PRO A 108 -19.81 18.09 -25.84
CA PRO A 108 -18.38 18.17 -26.10
C PRO A 108 -17.52 17.44 -25.03
N SER A 109 -17.96 17.46 -23.76
CA SER A 109 -17.26 16.73 -22.67
C SER A 109 -17.42 15.22 -22.80
N LEU A 110 -18.62 14.75 -23.18
CA LEU A 110 -18.87 13.32 -23.47
C LEU A 110 -18.08 12.86 -24.72
N PHE A 111 -18.02 13.68 -25.78
CA PHE A 111 -17.18 13.39 -26.93
C PHE A 111 -15.69 13.40 -26.60
N LYS A 112 -15.22 14.26 -25.68
CA LYS A 112 -13.87 14.23 -25.16
C LYS A 112 -13.59 12.93 -24.38
N MET A 113 -14.53 12.45 -23.57
CA MET A 113 -14.40 11.16 -22.88
C MET A 113 -14.32 9.98 -23.86
N ALA A 114 -15.11 9.99 -24.93
CA ALA A 114 -15.07 8.94 -25.95
C ALA A 114 -13.68 8.80 -26.62
N ARG A 115 -12.85 9.85 -26.55
CA ARG A 115 -11.45 9.82 -27.04
C ARG A 115 -10.50 9.01 -26.16
N PHE A 116 -10.90 8.64 -24.95
CA PHE A 116 -10.07 7.89 -24.00
C PHE A 116 -10.39 6.39 -23.97
N PHE A 117 -11.52 5.99 -24.59
CA PHE A 117 -11.87 4.58 -24.69
C PHE A 117 -10.80 3.82 -25.46
N PRO A 118 -10.40 2.61 -24.99
CA PRO A 118 -9.39 1.81 -25.65
C PRO A 118 -9.80 1.45 -27.08
N GLU A 119 -8.80 1.33 -27.95
CA GLU A 119 -8.96 1.01 -29.36
C GLU A 119 -8.32 -0.32 -29.70
N ARG A 120 -9.09 -1.24 -30.30
CA ARG A 120 -8.59 -2.53 -30.78
C ARG A 120 -7.86 -2.35 -32.11
N SER A 121 -6.57 -2.67 -32.13
CA SER A 121 -5.77 -2.66 -33.36
C SER A 121 -5.88 -3.99 -34.11
N ARG A 122 -5.76 -3.92 -35.43
CA ARG A 122 -5.69 -5.13 -36.29
C ARG A 122 -4.22 -5.51 -36.53
N GLY A 123 -3.97 -6.80 -36.63
CA GLY A 123 -2.62 -7.32 -36.90
C GLY A 123 -1.70 -7.35 -35.67
N ARG A 124 -0.42 -7.65 -35.88
CA ARG A 124 0.60 -7.70 -34.83
C ARG A 124 1.03 -6.31 -34.41
N SER A 125 1.46 -6.19 -33.16
CA SER A 125 1.92 -4.93 -32.56
C SER A 125 3.33 -5.05 -31.97
N GLY A 126 3.81 -3.97 -31.37
CA GLY A 126 5.15 -3.85 -30.79
C GLY A 126 5.49 -4.96 -29.78
N CYS A 127 4.54 -5.29 -28.91
CA CYS A 127 4.71 -6.36 -27.90
C CYS A 127 4.77 -7.79 -28.48
N GLN A 128 4.50 -7.97 -29.77
CA GLN A 128 4.48 -9.28 -30.45
C GLN A 128 5.62 -9.42 -31.49
N GLN A 129 6.70 -8.68 -31.36
CA GLN A 129 7.83 -8.73 -32.30
C GLN A 129 8.65 -10.02 -32.16
N VAL A 130 8.81 -10.50 -30.94
CA VAL A 130 9.44 -11.78 -30.62
C VAL A 130 8.40 -12.70 -29.99
N VAL A 131 8.38 -13.98 -30.37
CA VAL A 131 7.35 -14.93 -29.96
C VAL A 131 7.97 -16.25 -29.53
N TYR A 132 7.73 -16.64 -28.28
CA TYR A 132 8.10 -17.95 -27.72
C TYR A 132 6.83 -18.80 -27.58
N ARG A 133 6.63 -19.75 -28.51
CA ARG A 133 5.51 -20.72 -28.45
C ARG A 133 5.81 -21.90 -27.53
N ASN A 134 7.07 -22.13 -27.21
CA ASN A 134 7.53 -22.99 -26.13
C ASN A 134 8.02 -22.05 -25.02
N PRO A 135 7.12 -21.60 -24.13
CA PRO A 135 7.44 -20.61 -23.14
C PRO A 135 8.40 -21.15 -22.08
N ASP A 136 9.27 -20.28 -21.57
CA ASP A 136 10.13 -20.54 -20.43
C ASP A 136 10.24 -19.23 -19.63
N LEU A 137 9.67 -19.19 -18.42
CA LEU A 137 9.69 -18.03 -17.54
C LEU A 137 11.08 -17.70 -17.03
N SER A 138 12.04 -18.64 -17.12
CA SER A 138 13.42 -18.41 -16.68
C SER A 138 14.20 -17.42 -17.56
N ILE A 139 13.66 -17.06 -18.72
CA ILE A 139 14.25 -16.00 -19.56
C ILE A 139 14.12 -14.60 -18.95
N LEU A 140 13.19 -14.42 -18.00
CA LEU A 140 12.87 -13.14 -17.37
C LEU A 140 13.65 -12.98 -16.05
N PRO A 141 14.09 -11.75 -15.71
CA PRO A 141 14.76 -11.47 -14.43
C PRO A 141 13.76 -11.35 -13.29
N VAL A 142 13.01 -12.44 -13.03
CA VAL A 142 12.00 -12.46 -11.97
C VAL A 142 12.67 -12.41 -10.61
N LEU A 143 12.23 -11.50 -9.73
CA LEU A 143 12.84 -11.27 -8.44
C LEU A 143 12.44 -12.34 -7.41
N LYS A 144 13.42 -12.78 -6.59
CA LYS A 144 13.15 -13.19 -5.21
C LYS A 144 13.49 -11.98 -4.35
N CYS A 145 12.46 -11.37 -3.72
CA CYS A 145 12.67 -10.08 -3.05
C CYS A 145 13.33 -10.25 -1.68
N TRP A 146 12.81 -11.15 -0.85
CA TRP A 146 13.25 -11.30 0.52
C TRP A 146 13.68 -12.74 0.83
N PRO A 147 14.54 -12.97 1.83
CA PRO A 147 15.11 -14.30 2.12
C PRO A 147 14.07 -15.39 2.31
N HIS A 148 12.96 -15.10 2.99
CA HIS A 148 11.90 -16.07 3.29
C HIS A 148 10.74 -16.07 2.29
N ASP A 149 10.86 -15.37 1.14
CA ASP A 149 9.89 -15.50 0.06
C ASP A 149 9.82 -16.96 -0.42
N GLY A 150 8.60 -17.47 -0.62
CA GLY A 150 8.36 -18.84 -1.08
C GLY A 150 8.92 -19.17 -2.47
N GLY A 151 9.52 -18.19 -3.14
CA GLY A 151 10.15 -18.32 -4.45
C GLY A 151 10.35 -16.96 -5.13
N ARG A 152 10.44 -16.98 -6.46
CA ARG A 152 10.52 -15.77 -7.29
C ARG A 152 9.12 -15.29 -7.65
N TYR A 153 8.94 -13.96 -7.68
CA TYR A 153 7.65 -13.31 -7.94
C TYR A 153 7.73 -12.29 -9.06
N ILE A 154 6.74 -12.33 -9.96
CA ILE A 154 6.47 -11.20 -10.84
C ILE A 154 5.72 -10.17 -9.99
N THR A 155 6.32 -9.00 -9.76
CA THR A 155 5.88 -8.05 -8.74
C THR A 155 5.09 -6.86 -9.31
N LEU A 156 5.15 -6.62 -10.63
CA LEU A 156 4.44 -5.52 -11.29
C LEU A 156 3.65 -6.00 -12.53
N PRO A 157 2.89 -7.11 -12.44
CA PRO A 157 2.12 -7.62 -13.56
C PRO A 157 0.78 -6.91 -13.68
N ILE A 158 0.34 -6.66 -14.91
CA ILE A 158 -1.03 -6.24 -15.23
C ILE A 158 -1.75 -7.45 -15.79
N VAL A 159 -2.66 -8.02 -14.99
CA VAL A 159 -3.37 -9.26 -15.30
C VAL A 159 -4.70 -8.94 -15.96
N HIS A 160 -4.86 -9.42 -17.18
CA HIS A 160 -6.05 -9.21 -18.00
C HIS A 160 -6.98 -10.43 -17.89
N THR A 161 -8.23 -10.17 -17.55
CA THR A 161 -9.30 -11.15 -17.45
C THR A 161 -10.59 -10.62 -18.07
N VAL A 162 -11.54 -11.51 -18.32
CA VAL A 162 -12.88 -11.14 -18.82
C VAL A 162 -13.92 -11.93 -18.04
N ASN A 163 -14.98 -11.27 -17.61
CA ASN A 163 -16.15 -11.92 -17.04
C ASN A 163 -16.85 -12.73 -18.13
N PRO A 164 -17.11 -14.06 -17.95
CA PRO A 164 -17.68 -14.90 -19.00
C PRO A 164 -19.16 -14.58 -19.30
N ILE A 165 -19.86 -13.91 -18.41
CA ILE A 165 -21.28 -13.59 -18.53
C ILE A 165 -21.48 -12.17 -19.10
N THR A 166 -20.83 -11.18 -18.49
CA THR A 166 -21.00 -9.77 -18.87
C THR A 166 -20.08 -9.32 -20.00
N LEU A 167 -19.04 -10.12 -20.30
CA LEU A 167 -17.96 -9.83 -21.24
C LEU A 167 -17.16 -8.56 -20.90
N LYS A 168 -17.28 -8.06 -19.68
CA LYS A 168 -16.52 -6.91 -19.21
C LYS A 168 -15.08 -7.31 -18.93
N PRO A 169 -14.08 -6.55 -19.43
CA PRO A 169 -12.67 -6.78 -19.14
C PRO A 169 -12.31 -6.24 -17.75
N ASN A 170 -11.20 -6.73 -17.23
CA ASN A 170 -10.51 -6.19 -16.06
C ASN A 170 -9.00 -6.26 -16.29
N ALA A 171 -8.28 -5.25 -15.86
CA ALA A 171 -6.82 -5.18 -15.87
C ALA A 171 -6.32 -4.82 -14.47
N GLY A 172 -6.07 -5.82 -13.63
CA GLY A 172 -5.68 -5.64 -12.22
C GLY A 172 -4.24 -6.05 -11.95
N MET A 173 -3.66 -5.47 -10.91
CA MET A 173 -2.32 -5.81 -10.45
C MET A 173 -2.38 -6.90 -9.38
N TYR A 174 -1.82 -8.07 -9.67
CA TYR A 174 -1.81 -9.22 -8.76
C TYR A 174 -0.47 -9.93 -8.85
N ARG A 175 0.30 -10.04 -7.75
CA ARG A 175 1.58 -10.75 -7.76
C ARG A 175 1.44 -12.19 -8.25
N MET A 176 2.52 -12.73 -8.81
CA MET A 176 2.52 -14.08 -9.35
C MET A 176 3.79 -14.81 -8.92
N GLN A 177 3.64 -15.88 -8.13
CA GLN A 177 4.77 -16.74 -7.73
C GLN A 177 5.12 -17.70 -8.86
N ILE A 178 6.40 -17.79 -9.22
CA ILE A 178 6.90 -18.77 -10.17
C ILE A 178 6.89 -20.15 -9.50
N ILE A 179 6.23 -21.12 -10.12
CA ILE A 179 6.21 -22.52 -9.68
C ILE A 179 7.26 -23.31 -10.49
N ASP A 180 7.21 -23.17 -11.80
CA ASP A 180 8.14 -23.78 -12.74
C ASP A 180 8.28 -22.95 -14.01
N LYS A 181 8.91 -23.50 -15.07
CA LYS A 181 9.17 -22.80 -16.32
C LYS A 181 7.93 -22.28 -17.05
N VAL A 182 6.76 -22.85 -16.79
CA VAL A 182 5.51 -22.58 -17.53
C VAL A 182 4.31 -22.38 -16.63
N THR A 183 4.50 -22.37 -15.31
CA THR A 183 3.41 -22.27 -14.34
C THR A 183 3.71 -21.24 -13.27
N THR A 184 2.70 -20.42 -12.91
CA THR A 184 2.75 -19.53 -11.75
C THR A 184 1.52 -19.71 -10.87
N ALA A 185 1.60 -19.33 -9.58
CA ALA A 185 0.42 -19.09 -8.78
C ALA A 185 -0.12 -17.68 -9.07
N MET A 186 -1.44 -17.53 -9.07
CA MET A 186 -2.13 -16.27 -9.33
C MET A 186 -2.77 -15.77 -8.04
N HIS A 187 -2.19 -14.76 -7.41
CA HIS A 187 -2.64 -14.24 -6.10
C HIS A 187 -3.91 -13.39 -6.23
N TRP A 188 -5.04 -14.03 -6.50
CA TRP A 188 -6.35 -13.36 -6.53
C TRP A 188 -6.99 -13.33 -5.14
N GLN A 189 -6.87 -12.20 -4.46
CA GLN A 189 -7.54 -11.97 -3.20
C GLN A 189 -9.06 -11.97 -3.35
N LEU A 190 -9.77 -12.50 -2.35
CA LEU A 190 -11.21 -12.77 -2.35
C LEU A 190 -12.10 -11.58 -2.82
N HIS A 191 -11.72 -10.37 -2.46
CA HIS A 191 -12.50 -9.15 -2.74
C HIS A 191 -12.13 -8.43 -4.05
N LYS A 192 -11.28 -9.04 -4.89
CA LYS A 192 -10.81 -8.41 -6.12
C LYS A 192 -11.56 -8.92 -7.36
N THR A 193 -11.68 -8.06 -8.37
CA THR A 193 -12.40 -8.38 -9.63
C THR A 193 -11.87 -9.63 -10.33
N GLY A 194 -10.55 -9.88 -10.28
CA GLY A 194 -9.96 -11.13 -10.83
C GLY A 194 -10.51 -12.39 -10.18
N ALA A 195 -10.69 -12.37 -8.83
CA ALA A 195 -11.29 -13.49 -8.09
C ALA A 195 -12.78 -13.68 -8.46
N ASN A 196 -13.53 -12.58 -8.61
CA ASN A 196 -14.92 -12.61 -9.06
C ASN A 196 -15.04 -13.23 -10.45
N HIS A 197 -14.19 -12.82 -11.41
CA HIS A 197 -14.16 -13.42 -12.75
C HIS A 197 -13.84 -14.92 -12.68
N PHE A 198 -12.82 -15.31 -11.90
CA PHE A 198 -12.48 -16.73 -11.73
C PHE A 198 -13.64 -17.54 -11.15
N SER A 199 -14.37 -17.01 -10.16
CA SER A 199 -15.56 -17.65 -9.60
C SER A 199 -16.64 -17.91 -10.67
N GLU A 200 -16.89 -16.97 -11.59
CA GLU A 200 -17.86 -17.14 -12.66
C GLU A 200 -17.38 -18.20 -13.69
N TRP A 201 -16.10 -18.21 -14.07
CA TRP A 201 -15.53 -19.25 -14.92
C TRP A 201 -15.60 -20.65 -14.28
N LYS A 202 -15.39 -20.72 -12.94
CA LYS A 202 -15.51 -21.97 -12.17
C LYS A 202 -16.94 -22.53 -12.21
N LYS A 203 -17.96 -21.69 -12.10
CA LYS A 203 -19.38 -22.09 -12.23
C LYS A 203 -19.68 -22.69 -13.60
N LEU A 204 -19.00 -22.23 -14.65
CA LEU A 204 -19.14 -22.75 -16.01
C LEU A 204 -18.33 -24.03 -16.25
N ASN A 205 -17.47 -24.43 -15.30
CA ASN A 205 -16.51 -25.53 -15.44
C ASN A 205 -15.68 -25.44 -16.74
N ARG A 206 -15.14 -24.25 -17.02
CA ARG A 206 -14.35 -23.95 -18.22
C ARG A 206 -13.05 -23.26 -17.83
N LYS A 207 -11.99 -23.57 -18.61
CA LYS A 207 -10.71 -22.85 -18.48
C LYS A 207 -10.90 -21.35 -18.69
N MET A 208 -10.37 -20.58 -17.77
CA MET A 208 -10.39 -19.12 -17.82
C MET A 208 -9.19 -18.63 -18.62
N PRO A 209 -9.37 -17.92 -19.73
CA PRO A 209 -8.26 -17.28 -20.42
C PRO A 209 -7.70 -16.14 -19.54
N VAL A 210 -6.39 -16.06 -19.43
CA VAL A 210 -5.67 -15.01 -18.70
C VAL A 210 -4.48 -14.58 -19.53
N SER A 211 -4.19 -13.30 -19.54
CA SER A 211 -2.97 -12.75 -20.12
C SER A 211 -2.38 -11.71 -19.18
N VAL A 212 -1.06 -11.59 -19.17
CA VAL A 212 -0.33 -10.68 -18.31
C VAL A 212 0.52 -9.79 -19.19
N SER A 213 0.41 -8.47 -19.03
CA SER A 213 1.30 -7.52 -19.65
C SER A 213 2.25 -6.91 -18.62
N LEU A 214 3.50 -6.72 -19.02
CA LEU A 214 4.54 -6.05 -18.24
C LEU A 214 5.04 -4.87 -19.04
N GLY A 215 5.14 -3.71 -18.40
CA GLY A 215 5.60 -2.49 -19.04
C GLY A 215 4.59 -1.85 -19.98
N GLY A 216 5.07 -1.18 -20.99
CA GLY A 216 4.29 -0.30 -21.85
C GLY A 216 4.29 1.13 -21.32
N ASP A 217 3.21 1.88 -21.55
CA ASP A 217 3.09 3.23 -21.00
C ASP A 217 3.03 3.15 -19.46
N PRO A 218 3.85 3.93 -18.73
CA PRO A 218 3.96 3.81 -17.27
C PRO A 218 2.62 4.03 -16.54
N VAL A 219 1.66 4.74 -17.14
CA VAL A 219 0.35 4.96 -16.53
C VAL A 219 -0.49 3.68 -16.39
N TYR A 220 -0.15 2.61 -17.14
CA TYR A 220 -0.92 1.36 -17.07
C TYR A 220 -0.82 0.69 -15.70
N ALA A 221 0.37 0.69 -15.10
CA ALA A 221 0.58 0.15 -13.76
C ALA A 221 -0.27 0.90 -12.71
N TYR A 222 -0.31 2.24 -12.80
CA TYR A 222 -1.17 3.03 -11.93
C TYR A 222 -2.66 2.70 -12.16
N ALA A 223 -3.11 2.68 -13.41
CA ALA A 223 -4.52 2.41 -13.72
C ALA A 223 -4.98 1.03 -13.24
N ALA A 224 -4.11 0.00 -13.34
CA ALA A 224 -4.36 -1.35 -12.87
C ALA A 224 -4.39 -1.49 -11.34
N SER A 225 -3.85 -0.52 -10.59
CA SER A 225 -3.90 -0.45 -9.12
C SER A 225 -4.97 0.50 -8.58
N ALA A 226 -5.56 1.34 -9.45
CA ALA A 226 -6.52 2.37 -9.06
C ALA A 226 -7.84 1.77 -8.53
N PRO A 227 -8.45 2.35 -7.47
CA PRO A 227 -9.70 1.84 -6.87
C PRO A 227 -10.93 2.21 -7.71
N LEU A 228 -10.99 1.71 -8.94
CA LEU A 228 -12.13 1.90 -9.84
C LEU A 228 -13.30 0.99 -9.46
N PRO A 229 -14.56 1.41 -9.74
CA PRO A 229 -15.71 0.51 -9.69
C PRO A 229 -15.54 -0.67 -10.67
N GLU A 230 -16.07 -1.85 -10.32
CA GLU A 230 -15.93 -3.10 -11.10
C GLU A 230 -16.31 -2.99 -12.59
N ASP A 231 -17.16 -2.05 -12.93
CA ASP A 231 -17.69 -1.88 -14.30
C ASP A 231 -16.92 -0.87 -15.15
N ILE A 232 -15.86 -0.28 -14.61
CA ILE A 232 -15.03 0.73 -15.30
C ILE A 232 -13.73 0.07 -15.77
N ASP A 233 -13.54 0.05 -17.09
CA ASP A 233 -12.30 -0.43 -17.71
C ASP A 233 -11.12 0.48 -17.32
N GLU A 234 -10.09 -0.08 -16.73
CA GLU A 234 -8.87 0.60 -16.26
C GLU A 234 -8.18 1.36 -17.39
N PHE A 235 -8.30 0.87 -18.62
CA PHE A 235 -7.73 1.56 -19.79
C PHE A 235 -8.48 2.81 -20.22
N ILE A 236 -9.69 3.06 -19.71
CA ILE A 236 -10.35 4.37 -19.85
C ILE A 236 -9.64 5.38 -18.96
N LEU A 237 -9.34 5.02 -17.70
CA LEU A 237 -8.54 5.88 -16.81
C LEU A 237 -7.13 6.11 -17.38
N ALA A 238 -6.46 5.05 -17.83
CA ALA A 238 -5.15 5.17 -18.47
C ALA A 238 -5.20 6.10 -19.70
N GLY A 239 -6.22 5.95 -20.55
CA GLY A 239 -6.44 6.82 -21.71
C GLY A 239 -6.66 8.28 -21.34
N PHE A 240 -7.40 8.54 -20.25
CA PHE A 240 -7.61 9.89 -19.71
C PHE A 240 -6.31 10.49 -19.20
N LEU A 241 -5.58 9.77 -18.34
CA LEU A 241 -4.33 10.24 -17.74
C LEU A 241 -3.25 10.52 -18.80
N ARG A 242 -3.08 9.66 -19.80
CA ARG A 242 -2.14 9.86 -20.90
C ARG A 242 -2.64 10.77 -22.03
N ARG A 243 -3.88 11.26 -21.94
CA ARG A 243 -4.57 12.09 -22.95
C ARG A 243 -4.64 11.44 -24.35
N LYS A 244 -4.55 10.13 -24.43
CA LYS A 244 -4.51 9.35 -25.66
C LYS A 244 -5.09 7.97 -25.45
N ARG A 245 -5.85 7.45 -26.41
CA ARG A 245 -6.40 6.10 -26.37
C ARG A 245 -5.31 5.06 -26.12
N VAL A 246 -5.63 4.06 -25.30
CA VAL A 246 -4.83 2.86 -25.21
C VAL A 246 -5.13 2.00 -26.44
N ARG A 247 -4.10 1.63 -27.18
CA ARG A 247 -4.24 0.67 -28.29
C ARG A 247 -4.07 -0.73 -27.77
N LEU A 248 -5.07 -1.57 -27.99
CA LEU A 248 -5.07 -2.96 -27.57
C LEU A 248 -4.87 -3.87 -28.78
N VAL A 249 -4.04 -4.92 -28.63
CA VAL A 249 -3.84 -5.97 -29.62
C VAL A 249 -4.36 -7.30 -29.07
N LYS A 250 -4.95 -8.12 -29.97
CA LYS A 250 -5.39 -9.47 -29.61
C LYS A 250 -4.20 -10.35 -29.28
N CYS A 251 -4.32 -11.14 -28.22
CA CYS A 251 -3.37 -12.18 -27.86
C CYS A 251 -3.26 -13.27 -28.94
N LEU A 252 -2.15 -14.01 -28.95
CA LEU A 252 -1.89 -15.03 -29.97
C LEU A 252 -2.49 -16.40 -29.65
N THR A 253 -2.72 -16.69 -28.36
CA THR A 253 -3.17 -18.02 -27.89
C THR A 253 -4.51 -18.00 -27.18
N ASN A 254 -5.07 -16.80 -26.94
CA ASN A 254 -6.41 -16.65 -26.37
C ASN A 254 -7.13 -15.41 -26.95
N ASP A 255 -8.40 -15.19 -26.53
CA ASP A 255 -9.24 -14.12 -27.09
C ASP A 255 -9.15 -12.79 -26.32
N LEU A 256 -8.20 -12.65 -25.40
CA LEU A 256 -8.00 -11.41 -24.66
C LEU A 256 -7.25 -10.36 -25.48
N TYR A 257 -7.31 -9.12 -24.98
CA TYR A 257 -6.62 -7.98 -25.56
C TYR A 257 -5.68 -7.36 -24.52
N VAL A 258 -4.48 -7.02 -24.94
CA VAL A 258 -3.43 -6.41 -24.11
C VAL A 258 -2.91 -5.13 -24.75
N PRO A 259 -2.25 -4.22 -24.01
CA PRO A 259 -1.65 -3.02 -24.59
C PRO A 259 -0.66 -3.36 -25.70
N ALA A 260 -0.83 -2.72 -26.85
CA ALA A 260 -0.04 -2.96 -28.05
C ALA A 260 1.44 -2.54 -27.90
N ASP A 261 1.71 -1.67 -26.94
CA ASP A 261 3.01 -1.12 -26.57
C ASP A 261 3.57 -1.71 -25.28
N ALA A 262 2.98 -2.78 -24.75
CA ALA A 262 3.57 -3.53 -23.63
C ALA A 262 4.97 -4.03 -24.00
N ASP A 263 5.87 -4.09 -23.01
CA ASP A 263 7.22 -4.62 -23.23
C ASP A 263 7.20 -6.13 -23.36
N ILE A 264 6.51 -6.84 -22.44
CA ILE A 264 6.41 -8.30 -22.40
C ILE A 264 4.94 -8.67 -22.19
N VAL A 265 4.49 -9.74 -22.86
CA VAL A 265 3.17 -10.33 -22.66
C VAL A 265 3.31 -11.82 -22.40
N ILE A 266 2.66 -12.32 -21.35
CA ILE A 266 2.59 -13.73 -20.97
C ILE A 266 1.14 -14.16 -21.13
N GLU A 267 0.86 -15.07 -22.07
CA GLU A 267 -0.48 -15.56 -22.38
C GLU A 267 -0.69 -16.96 -21.81
N GLY A 268 -1.92 -17.25 -21.38
CA GLY A 268 -2.22 -18.57 -20.84
C GLY A 268 -3.64 -18.72 -20.36
N TYR A 269 -3.83 -19.60 -19.39
CA TYR A 269 -5.12 -19.92 -18.81
C TYR A 269 -4.99 -20.37 -17.34
N VAL A 270 -6.09 -20.29 -16.62
CA VAL A 270 -6.30 -20.93 -15.32
C VAL A 270 -7.36 -22.01 -15.48
N ASP A 271 -7.10 -23.20 -14.94
CA ASP A 271 -8.05 -24.31 -14.95
C ASP A 271 -8.77 -24.42 -13.60
N PRO A 272 -10.08 -24.10 -13.52
CA PRO A 272 -10.82 -24.16 -12.26
C PRO A 272 -11.01 -25.58 -11.70
N ALA A 273 -10.75 -26.62 -12.51
CA ALA A 273 -10.83 -28.01 -12.08
C ALA A 273 -9.54 -28.54 -11.46
N GLU A 274 -8.45 -27.76 -11.56
CA GLU A 274 -7.15 -28.12 -11.01
C GLU A 274 -7.04 -27.73 -9.54
N GLU A 275 -6.34 -28.56 -8.75
CA GLU A 275 -6.02 -28.23 -7.36
C GLU A 275 -5.16 -26.96 -7.26
N PRO A 276 -5.50 -26.03 -6.39
CA PRO A 276 -4.75 -24.79 -6.23
C PRO A 276 -3.34 -25.07 -5.71
N PHE A 277 -2.45 -24.13 -5.96
CA PHE A 277 -1.09 -24.14 -5.44
C PHE A 277 -1.03 -23.40 -4.10
N TYR A 278 -0.22 -23.91 -3.19
CA TYR A 278 0.06 -23.28 -1.93
C TYR A 278 1.12 -22.19 -2.13
N GLU A 279 0.68 -20.92 -2.26
CA GLU A 279 1.47 -19.74 -2.60
C GLU A 279 1.94 -19.04 -1.35
N GLY A 280 3.15 -18.51 -1.39
CA GLY A 280 3.75 -17.74 -0.30
C GLY A 280 4.78 -18.54 0.49
N PRO A 281 5.30 -17.94 1.58
CA PRO A 281 5.05 -16.55 1.97
C PRO A 281 5.66 -15.55 0.98
N PHE A 282 5.24 -14.29 1.07
CA PHE A 282 5.79 -13.17 0.31
C PHE A 282 5.98 -11.98 1.24
N GLY A 283 7.15 -11.37 1.21
CA GLY A 283 7.42 -10.12 1.93
C GLY A 283 6.63 -8.99 1.30
N ASP A 284 5.54 -8.55 1.96
CA ASP A 284 4.53 -7.69 1.36
C ASP A 284 4.57 -6.24 1.88
N HIS A 285 3.71 -5.39 1.32
CA HIS A 285 3.66 -3.94 1.58
C HIS A 285 3.35 -3.57 3.03
N THR A 286 2.82 -4.49 3.81
CA THR A 286 2.64 -4.29 5.25
C THR A 286 3.95 -4.22 6.02
N GLY A 287 5.05 -4.65 5.41
CA GLY A 287 6.35 -4.79 6.04
C GLY A 287 6.54 -6.15 6.75
N PHE A 288 5.57 -7.04 6.60
CA PHE A 288 5.57 -8.40 7.15
C PHE A 288 5.41 -9.41 6.03
N TYR A 289 5.83 -10.65 6.28
CA TYR A 289 5.54 -11.75 5.36
C TYR A 289 4.04 -12.07 5.37
N SER A 290 3.46 -12.23 4.18
CA SER A 290 2.07 -12.68 4.05
C SER A 290 1.93 -14.12 4.54
N LEU A 291 0.75 -14.45 5.07
CA LEU A 291 0.41 -15.84 5.33
C LEU A 291 0.29 -16.57 3.99
N PRO A 292 0.92 -17.73 3.83
CA PRO A 292 0.71 -18.56 2.65
C PRO A 292 -0.72 -19.10 2.61
N ASP A 293 -1.24 -19.24 1.37
CA ASP A 293 -2.61 -19.71 1.14
C ASP A 293 -2.72 -20.35 -0.24
N TYR A 294 -3.87 -20.94 -0.52
CA TYR A 294 -4.15 -21.65 -1.77
C TYR A 294 -4.66 -20.73 -2.86
N TYR A 295 -3.91 -20.66 -3.99
CA TYR A 295 -4.25 -19.84 -5.15
C TYR A 295 -4.24 -20.66 -6.44
N PRO A 296 -5.06 -20.29 -7.45
CA PRO A 296 -5.13 -21.02 -8.70
C PRO A 296 -3.80 -20.96 -9.47
N ARG A 297 -3.52 -22.02 -10.25
CA ARG A 297 -2.35 -22.13 -11.12
C ARG A 297 -2.65 -21.45 -12.45
N PHE A 298 -1.73 -20.60 -12.90
CA PHE A 298 -1.76 -20.01 -14.22
C PHE A 298 -0.75 -20.72 -15.13
N HIS A 299 -1.24 -21.33 -16.20
CA HIS A 299 -0.44 -22.06 -17.18
C HIS A 299 -0.11 -21.19 -18.36
N VAL A 300 1.19 -21.00 -18.62
CA VAL A 300 1.69 -20.17 -19.71
C VAL A 300 1.69 -20.96 -21.00
N THR A 301 1.11 -20.38 -22.06
CA THR A 301 1.04 -20.97 -23.41
C THR A 301 1.91 -20.25 -24.42
N CYS A 302 2.22 -18.98 -24.17
CA CYS A 302 3.06 -18.17 -25.05
C CYS A 302 3.66 -17.00 -24.29
N ILE A 303 4.90 -16.63 -24.61
CA ILE A 303 5.51 -15.38 -24.19
C ILE A 303 5.83 -14.57 -25.43
N THR A 304 5.44 -13.30 -25.46
CA THR A 304 5.82 -12.37 -26.53
C THR A 304 6.45 -11.12 -25.94
N HIS A 305 7.32 -10.47 -26.70
CA HIS A 305 7.92 -9.23 -26.24
C HIS A 305 8.35 -8.31 -27.38
N ALA A 306 8.56 -7.03 -27.07
CA ALA A 306 9.20 -6.06 -27.92
C ALA A 306 10.71 -6.40 -28.06
N ARG A 307 11.34 -6.04 -29.18
CA ARG A 307 12.78 -6.33 -29.38
C ARG A 307 13.70 -5.70 -28.33
N LYS A 308 13.32 -4.54 -27.81
CA LYS A 308 14.04 -3.81 -26.77
C LYS A 308 13.19 -3.75 -25.50
N ALA A 309 12.64 -4.88 -25.11
CA ALA A 309 11.79 -4.95 -23.92
C ALA A 309 12.61 -4.72 -22.65
N VAL A 310 12.03 -3.99 -21.72
CA VAL A 310 12.52 -3.80 -20.36
C VAL A 310 11.56 -4.51 -19.41
N TYR A 311 12.09 -5.22 -18.44
CA TYR A 311 11.30 -5.88 -17.40
C TYR A 311 11.02 -4.87 -16.27
N PRO A 312 9.77 -4.46 -16.03
CA PRO A 312 9.43 -3.62 -14.89
C PRO A 312 9.27 -4.46 -13.64
N ALA A 313 9.80 -3.99 -12.53
CA ALA A 313 9.60 -4.59 -11.23
C ALA A 313 9.32 -3.51 -10.17
N THR A 314 8.75 -3.90 -9.07
CA THR A 314 8.66 -3.13 -7.82
C THR A 314 9.00 -4.04 -6.67
N ILE A 315 9.41 -3.47 -5.55
CA ILE A 315 9.50 -4.15 -4.27
C ILE A 315 8.58 -3.50 -3.27
N VAL A 316 8.08 -4.29 -2.37
CA VAL A 316 7.31 -3.86 -1.21
C VAL A 316 7.97 -4.40 0.06
N GLY A 317 7.65 -3.83 1.21
CA GLY A 317 8.26 -4.19 2.48
C GLY A 317 7.93 -3.17 3.55
N ILE A 318 8.80 -3.00 4.55
CA ILE A 318 8.61 -1.96 5.58
C ILE A 318 8.57 -0.59 4.89
N PRO A 319 7.50 0.22 5.13
CA PRO A 319 7.35 1.49 4.43
C PRO A 319 8.43 2.53 4.82
N PRO A 320 8.64 3.62 4.03
CA PRO A 320 8.02 3.87 2.73
C PRO A 320 8.66 3.02 1.63
N MET A 321 7.83 2.49 0.72
CA MET A 321 8.24 1.83 -0.52
C MET A 321 7.57 2.55 -1.70
N GLU A 322 7.83 2.09 -2.92
CA GLU A 322 7.31 2.72 -4.15
C GLU A 322 5.78 2.88 -4.18
N ASP A 323 5.05 1.97 -3.56
CA ASP A 323 3.59 1.99 -3.40
C ASP A 323 3.07 3.18 -2.58
N ALA A 324 3.89 3.77 -1.70
CA ALA A 324 3.51 4.97 -0.96
C ALA A 324 3.20 6.16 -1.89
N TRP A 325 3.94 6.30 -2.99
CA TRP A 325 3.69 7.36 -3.98
C TRP A 325 2.53 7.05 -4.90
N ILE A 326 2.28 5.76 -5.21
CA ILE A 326 1.08 5.30 -5.91
C ILE A 326 -0.16 5.63 -5.05
N THR A 327 -0.10 5.36 -3.74
CA THR A 327 -1.15 5.72 -2.77
C THR A 327 -1.38 7.22 -2.74
N ARG A 328 -0.31 8.03 -2.68
CA ARG A 328 -0.40 9.49 -2.67
C ARG A 328 -1.01 10.07 -3.95
N ALA A 329 -0.71 9.48 -5.11
CA ALA A 329 -1.40 9.83 -6.34
C ALA A 329 -2.90 9.50 -6.25
N THR A 330 -3.25 8.36 -5.67
CA THR A 330 -4.65 7.93 -5.46
C THR A 330 -5.41 8.88 -4.54
N GLU A 331 -4.82 9.32 -3.42
CA GLU A 331 -5.39 10.36 -2.54
C GLU A 331 -5.86 11.58 -3.34
N LYS A 332 -4.98 12.09 -4.21
CA LYS A 332 -5.25 13.31 -4.99
C LYS A 332 -6.27 13.07 -6.11
N LEU A 333 -6.11 12.01 -6.88
CA LEU A 333 -6.95 11.75 -8.05
C LEU A 333 -8.38 11.33 -7.68
N PHE A 334 -8.54 10.61 -6.56
CA PHE A 334 -9.86 10.11 -6.13
C PHE A 334 -10.58 11.02 -5.14
N LEU A 335 -9.98 12.11 -4.67
CA LEU A 335 -10.62 13.08 -3.78
C LEU A 335 -11.93 13.63 -4.38
N ALA A 336 -11.90 14.09 -5.64
CA ALA A 336 -13.08 14.64 -6.30
C ALA A 336 -14.16 13.59 -6.60
N PRO A 337 -13.84 12.38 -7.10
CA PRO A 337 -14.81 11.27 -7.19
C PRO A 337 -15.47 10.92 -5.86
N MET A 338 -14.70 10.81 -4.77
CA MET A 338 -15.22 10.52 -3.43
C MET A 338 -16.14 11.65 -2.91
N LYS A 339 -15.74 12.90 -3.12
CA LYS A 339 -16.55 14.07 -2.78
C LYS A 339 -17.88 14.08 -3.51
N LEU A 340 -17.87 13.69 -4.78
CA LEU A 340 -19.08 13.66 -5.60
C LEU A 340 -20.02 12.52 -5.24
N ALA A 341 -19.46 11.31 -5.04
CA ALA A 341 -20.26 10.10 -4.94
C ALA A 341 -20.62 9.71 -3.51
N LEU A 342 -19.81 10.12 -2.50
CA LEU A 342 -19.91 9.59 -1.15
C LEU A 342 -19.99 10.68 -0.07
N LEU A 343 -19.08 11.64 -0.06
CA LEU A 343 -18.87 12.60 1.03
C LEU A 343 -18.71 14.04 0.51
N PRO A 344 -19.82 14.76 0.25
CA PRO A 344 -19.75 16.13 -0.26
C PRO A 344 -18.96 17.11 0.63
N GLU A 345 -18.91 16.83 1.94
CA GLU A 345 -18.16 17.61 2.94
C GLU A 345 -16.64 17.38 2.93
N LEU A 346 -16.14 16.40 2.18
CA LEU A 346 -14.73 16.03 2.14
C LEU A 346 -13.89 17.22 1.61
N GLU A 347 -12.86 17.62 2.35
CA GLU A 347 -11.89 18.63 1.94
C GLU A 347 -10.57 18.02 1.49
N ASP A 348 -10.06 17.06 2.26
CA ASP A 348 -8.80 16.37 1.98
C ASP A 348 -8.79 14.96 2.60
N ILE A 349 -7.93 14.10 2.09
CA ILE A 349 -7.69 12.74 2.59
C ILE A 349 -6.20 12.46 2.56
N HIS A 350 -5.72 11.75 3.58
CA HIS A 350 -4.33 11.34 3.67
C HIS A 350 -4.22 9.93 4.26
N MET A 351 -3.47 9.09 3.57
CA MET A 351 -3.09 7.74 3.99
C MET A 351 -1.59 7.71 4.26
N PRO A 352 -1.16 7.98 5.51
CA PRO A 352 0.27 8.00 5.86
C PRO A 352 0.96 6.70 5.45
N SER A 353 2.17 6.79 4.89
CA SER A 353 2.90 5.60 4.43
C SER A 353 3.17 4.59 5.55
N ALA A 354 3.38 5.05 6.80
CA ALA A 354 3.46 4.18 7.97
C ALA A 354 2.17 3.35 8.22
N GLY A 355 1.03 3.80 7.70
CA GLY A 355 -0.25 3.08 7.72
C GLY A 355 -0.49 2.19 6.52
N VAL A 356 0.49 1.98 5.67
CA VAL A 356 0.52 1.04 4.53
C VAL A 356 -0.74 1.08 3.66
N ALA A 357 -1.23 2.29 3.37
CA ALA A 357 -2.41 2.61 2.56
C ALA A 357 -3.78 2.14 3.11
N HIS A 358 -3.83 1.24 4.09
CA HIS A 358 -5.11 0.74 4.60
C HIS A 358 -5.21 0.69 6.13
N ASN A 359 -4.10 0.73 6.89
CA ASN A 359 -4.21 0.69 8.34
C ASN A 359 -4.70 2.02 8.92
N LEU A 360 -4.31 3.16 8.35
CA LEU A 360 -4.68 4.48 8.84
C LEU A 360 -5.10 5.40 7.70
N VAL A 361 -6.27 6.04 7.87
CA VAL A 361 -6.74 7.11 7.00
C VAL A 361 -7.09 8.34 7.84
N VAL A 362 -6.56 9.49 7.46
CA VAL A 362 -6.92 10.79 8.02
C VAL A 362 -7.77 11.55 7.02
N VAL A 363 -8.92 12.03 7.46
CA VAL A 363 -9.91 12.70 6.60
C VAL A 363 -10.24 14.07 7.15
N LYS A 364 -10.06 15.10 6.33
CA LYS A 364 -10.46 16.47 6.64
C LYS A 364 -11.81 16.79 6.02
N ILE A 365 -12.73 17.34 6.82
CA ILE A 365 -14.07 17.71 6.37
C ILE A 365 -14.42 19.16 6.68
N LYS A 366 -15.29 19.75 5.87
CA LYS A 366 -16.01 20.97 6.18
C LYS A 366 -17.22 20.61 7.02
N LYS A 367 -17.05 20.67 8.35
CA LYS A 367 -18.12 20.33 9.29
C LYS A 367 -19.22 21.40 9.29
N ALA A 368 -20.49 20.98 9.20
CA ALA A 368 -21.66 21.85 9.12
C ALA A 368 -22.70 21.61 10.24
N TYR A 369 -22.67 20.44 10.91
CA TYR A 369 -23.64 20.09 11.94
C TYR A 369 -23.03 19.09 12.95
N PRO A 370 -23.63 18.97 14.16
CA PRO A 370 -23.21 18.01 15.16
C PRO A 370 -23.33 16.55 14.67
N GLY A 371 -22.35 15.69 15.02
CA GLY A 371 -22.31 14.28 14.64
C GLY A 371 -21.82 13.99 13.23
N GLN A 372 -21.46 15.01 12.44
CA GLN A 372 -21.02 14.80 11.06
C GLN A 372 -19.72 14.01 10.94
N GLY A 373 -18.79 14.15 11.90
CA GLY A 373 -17.58 13.31 11.95
C GLY A 373 -17.90 11.82 12.05
N LYS A 374 -18.85 11.46 12.91
CA LYS A 374 -19.31 10.07 13.06
C LYS A 374 -20.00 9.53 11.80
N LYS A 375 -20.78 10.37 11.11
CA LYS A 375 -21.38 10.03 9.81
C LYS A 375 -20.30 9.70 8.78
N VAL A 376 -19.22 10.47 8.73
CA VAL A 376 -18.09 10.26 7.80
C VAL A 376 -17.38 8.95 8.11
N ILE A 377 -17.10 8.65 9.38
CA ILE A 377 -16.54 7.36 9.81
C ILE A 377 -17.40 6.20 9.30
N GLY A 378 -18.71 6.20 9.59
CA GLY A 378 -19.63 5.15 9.14
C GLY A 378 -19.70 5.00 7.62
N SER A 379 -19.63 6.11 6.86
CA SER A 379 -19.64 6.09 5.41
C SER A 379 -18.38 5.44 4.83
N LEU A 380 -17.20 5.73 5.39
CA LEU A 380 -15.92 5.19 4.90
C LEU A 380 -15.76 3.70 5.23
N LEU A 381 -16.18 3.27 6.42
CA LEU A 381 -16.11 1.87 6.84
C LEU A 381 -16.91 0.91 5.95
N GLY A 382 -17.87 1.41 5.18
CA GLY A 382 -18.66 0.62 4.22
C GLY A 382 -18.37 0.92 2.74
N ALA A 383 -17.38 1.75 2.42
CA ALA A 383 -17.21 2.28 1.07
C ALA A 383 -16.02 1.63 0.32
N GLY A 384 -16.31 0.80 -0.67
CA GLY A 384 -15.30 0.26 -1.60
C GLY A 384 -14.06 -0.28 -0.87
N GLN A 385 -12.86 0.10 -1.31
CA GLN A 385 -11.62 -0.33 -0.67
C GLN A 385 -11.36 0.35 0.70
N MET A 386 -12.05 1.44 1.03
CA MET A 386 -11.99 2.05 2.38
C MET A 386 -12.52 1.12 3.46
N MET A 387 -13.34 0.12 3.12
CA MET A 387 -13.81 -0.89 4.07
C MET A 387 -12.69 -1.68 4.75
N PHE A 388 -11.49 -1.73 4.18
CA PHE A 388 -10.34 -2.42 4.78
C PHE A 388 -9.60 -1.59 5.84
N THR A 389 -9.89 -0.29 5.94
CA THR A 389 -9.19 0.60 6.88
C THR A 389 -9.46 0.21 8.33
N LYS A 390 -8.39 0.10 9.15
CA LYS A 390 -8.48 -0.17 10.59
C LYS A 390 -8.76 1.07 11.41
N TYR A 391 -8.04 2.16 11.12
CA TYR A 391 -8.11 3.42 11.85
C TYR A 391 -8.56 4.55 10.93
N ILE A 392 -9.64 5.22 11.29
CA ILE A 392 -10.13 6.41 10.58
C ILE A 392 -10.13 7.58 11.55
N VAL A 393 -9.35 8.63 11.23
CA VAL A 393 -9.34 9.87 11.99
C VAL A 393 -10.01 10.96 11.16
N VAL A 394 -11.10 11.52 11.66
CA VAL A 394 -11.81 12.62 11.00
C VAL A 394 -11.52 13.92 11.72
N VAL A 395 -11.01 14.91 11.00
CA VAL A 395 -10.70 16.24 11.51
C VAL A 395 -11.48 17.33 10.76
N SER A 396 -11.55 18.51 11.33
CA SER A 396 -12.13 19.70 10.68
C SER A 396 -11.38 20.95 11.11
N GLY A 397 -11.67 22.07 10.46
CA GLY A 397 -11.02 23.34 10.77
C GLY A 397 -9.69 23.53 10.02
N ASP A 398 -8.88 24.44 10.52
CA ASP A 398 -7.64 24.87 9.86
C ASP A 398 -6.43 24.03 10.31
N VAL A 399 -6.45 22.74 10.00
CA VAL A 399 -5.34 21.81 10.26
C VAL A 399 -4.84 21.21 8.96
N ASP A 400 -3.52 21.25 8.75
CA ASP A 400 -2.87 20.49 7.69
C ASP A 400 -2.71 19.03 8.15
N ILE A 401 -3.37 18.12 7.47
CA ILE A 401 -3.36 16.68 7.80
C ILE A 401 -2.04 15.99 7.44
N ARG A 402 -1.12 16.67 6.78
CA ARG A 402 0.24 16.19 6.47
C ARG A 402 1.30 16.76 7.43
N ASP A 403 0.98 17.78 8.20
CA ASP A 403 1.80 18.25 9.33
C ASP A 403 1.46 17.41 10.57
N TYR A 404 2.17 16.28 10.74
CA TYR A 404 1.89 15.33 11.82
C TYR A 404 1.96 15.94 13.20
N SER A 405 2.84 16.92 13.45
CA SER A 405 2.93 17.58 14.74
C SER A 405 1.65 18.37 15.07
N LYS A 406 1.13 19.14 14.11
CA LYS A 406 -0.13 19.87 14.27
C LYS A 406 -1.33 18.95 14.29
N LEU A 407 -1.32 17.90 13.44
CA LEU A 407 -2.39 16.91 13.38
C LEU A 407 -2.57 16.19 14.72
N ILE A 408 -1.49 15.67 15.31
CA ILE A 408 -1.52 14.98 16.61
C ILE A 408 -2.06 15.91 17.69
N SER A 409 -1.57 17.15 17.76
CA SER A 409 -2.07 18.15 18.71
C SER A 409 -3.57 18.42 18.53
N HIS A 410 -4.00 18.55 17.27
CA HIS A 410 -5.42 18.76 16.94
C HIS A 410 -6.29 17.56 17.38
N VAL A 411 -5.85 16.35 17.13
CA VAL A 411 -6.55 15.12 17.54
C VAL A 411 -6.68 15.06 19.05
N ILE A 412 -5.59 15.26 19.79
CA ILE A 412 -5.59 15.23 21.26
C ILE A 412 -6.52 16.29 21.85
N LEU A 413 -6.54 17.48 21.29
CA LEU A 413 -7.36 18.59 21.79
C LEU A 413 -8.86 18.38 21.53
N ASN A 414 -9.21 17.74 20.43
CA ASN A 414 -10.60 17.62 19.98
C ASN A 414 -11.22 16.24 20.20
N THR A 415 -10.52 15.31 20.84
CA THR A 415 -11.03 13.95 21.08
C THR A 415 -11.27 13.71 22.56
N SER A 416 -12.44 13.16 22.89
CA SER A 416 -12.74 12.59 24.20
C SER A 416 -12.85 11.07 24.07
N PRO A 417 -12.14 10.29 24.90
CA PRO A 417 -12.15 8.83 24.82
C PRO A 417 -13.54 8.20 24.84
N LEU A 418 -14.43 8.72 25.67
CA LEU A 418 -15.74 8.14 25.92
C LEU A 418 -16.77 8.43 24.83
N THR A 419 -16.61 9.52 24.08
CA THR A 419 -17.67 9.99 23.16
C THR A 419 -17.26 10.05 21.71
N ASP A 420 -15.96 10.20 21.44
CA ASP A 420 -15.49 10.52 20.10
C ASP A 420 -14.81 9.33 19.42
N MET A 421 -14.76 8.19 20.12
CA MET A 421 -14.21 6.93 19.57
C MET A 421 -15.31 5.92 19.28
N GLN A 422 -15.22 5.29 18.11
CA GLN A 422 -16.17 4.29 17.66
C GLN A 422 -15.43 2.99 17.36
N PHE A 423 -15.51 2.04 18.31
CA PHE A 423 -15.03 0.68 18.08
C PHE A 423 -16.10 -0.12 17.35
N THR A 424 -15.69 -0.84 16.31
CA THR A 424 -16.55 -1.74 15.54
C THR A 424 -15.71 -2.90 15.00
N THR A 425 -16.34 -3.82 14.29
CA THR A 425 -15.68 -4.92 13.58
C THR A 425 -16.08 -4.90 12.12
N GLY A 426 -15.21 -5.38 11.24
CA GLY A 426 -15.52 -5.42 9.82
C GLY A 426 -14.40 -6.06 8.99
N PRO A 427 -14.54 -6.07 7.65
CA PRO A 427 -13.54 -6.63 6.76
C PRO A 427 -12.18 -5.97 6.95
N LEU A 428 -11.12 -6.77 6.99
CA LEU A 428 -9.73 -6.33 6.92
C LEU A 428 -9.10 -6.80 5.62
N ASP A 429 -8.01 -6.16 5.23
CA ASP A 429 -7.19 -6.64 4.12
C ASP A 429 -6.67 -8.06 4.41
N VAL A 430 -6.54 -8.87 3.38
CA VAL A 430 -6.06 -10.27 3.52
C VAL A 430 -4.63 -10.36 4.05
N LEU A 431 -3.87 -9.27 3.94
CA LEU A 431 -2.49 -9.15 4.43
C LEU A 431 -2.42 -8.61 5.86
N ASP A 432 -3.55 -8.28 6.48
CA ASP A 432 -3.58 -7.93 7.90
C ASP A 432 -3.41 -9.18 8.77
N HIS A 433 -2.29 -9.23 9.48
CA HIS A 433 -1.95 -10.34 10.35
C HIS A 433 -2.41 -10.15 11.80
N SER A 434 -2.86 -8.95 12.16
CA SER A 434 -3.07 -8.58 13.58
C SER A 434 -4.37 -9.13 14.19
N SER A 435 -5.40 -9.44 13.39
CA SER A 435 -6.68 -9.91 13.90
C SER A 435 -6.68 -11.42 14.22
N ASP A 436 -7.52 -11.85 15.16
CA ASP A 436 -7.67 -13.25 15.53
C ASP A 436 -8.38 -14.08 14.45
N VAL A 437 -9.24 -13.44 13.65
CA VAL A 437 -9.98 -14.06 12.55
C VAL A 437 -9.46 -13.53 11.22
N TYR A 438 -9.17 -14.44 10.28
CA TYR A 438 -8.69 -14.07 8.95
C TYR A 438 -9.68 -13.15 8.23
N THR A 439 -9.21 -12.02 7.69
CA THR A 439 -9.97 -10.99 6.97
C THR A 439 -11.09 -10.28 7.76
N LEU A 440 -11.20 -10.50 9.06
CA LEU A 440 -12.21 -9.87 9.91
C LEU A 440 -11.58 -9.45 11.25
N GLY A 441 -11.72 -8.19 11.63
CA GLY A 441 -11.16 -7.71 12.89
C GLY A 441 -11.69 -6.36 13.34
N GLY A 442 -11.08 -5.85 14.40
CA GLY A 442 -11.42 -4.58 15.04
C GLY A 442 -11.11 -3.37 14.15
N LYS A 443 -11.93 -2.34 14.32
CA LYS A 443 -11.77 -1.04 13.67
C LYS A 443 -12.01 0.08 14.66
N LEU A 444 -11.32 1.20 14.47
CA LEU A 444 -11.50 2.40 15.30
C LEU A 444 -11.70 3.64 14.43
N GLY A 445 -12.84 4.29 14.59
CA GLY A 445 -13.09 5.63 14.09
C GLY A 445 -12.91 6.67 15.20
N ILE A 446 -12.18 7.74 14.92
CA ILE A 446 -11.92 8.85 15.85
C ILE A 446 -12.52 10.13 15.27
N ASP A 447 -13.53 10.68 15.91
CA ASP A 447 -14.08 12.00 15.59
C ASP A 447 -13.29 13.09 16.30
N ALA A 448 -12.21 13.53 15.67
CA ALA A 448 -11.38 14.64 16.12
C ALA A 448 -11.78 15.98 15.46
N THR A 449 -13.01 16.11 15.01
CA THR A 449 -13.51 17.39 14.50
C THR A 449 -13.68 18.43 15.61
N VAL A 450 -13.57 19.71 15.28
CA VAL A 450 -13.88 20.79 16.20
C VAL A 450 -15.33 20.64 16.66
N LYS A 451 -15.57 20.66 17.97
CA LYS A 451 -16.87 20.38 18.56
C LYS A 451 -17.81 21.58 18.39
N MET A 452 -19.04 21.29 17.99
CA MET A 452 -20.14 22.25 17.89
C MET A 452 -21.02 22.21 19.15
N PRO A 453 -21.85 23.24 19.41
CA PRO A 453 -22.79 23.20 20.52
C PRO A 453 -23.66 21.92 20.50
N GLY A 454 -23.74 21.24 21.64
CA GLY A 454 -24.43 19.96 21.80
C GLY A 454 -23.58 18.71 21.59
N GLU A 455 -22.34 18.85 21.10
CA GLU A 455 -21.39 17.72 20.97
C GLU A 455 -20.40 17.64 22.14
N SER A 456 -20.14 18.76 22.81
CA SER A 456 -19.22 18.77 23.94
C SER A 456 -19.87 18.18 25.17
N ILE A 457 -19.25 17.16 25.76
CA ILE A 457 -19.46 16.88 27.18
C ILE A 457 -19.02 18.12 27.93
N ASP A 458 -19.88 18.57 28.86
CA ASP A 458 -19.57 19.68 29.75
C ASP A 458 -18.23 19.41 30.47
N ARG A 459 -17.18 20.03 30.00
CA ARG A 459 -15.86 20.02 30.64
C ARG A 459 -15.76 21.05 31.76
N SER A 460 -16.86 21.78 32.07
CA SER A 460 -16.90 22.83 33.07
C SER A 460 -16.67 22.31 34.50
N GLY A 461 -16.88 21.01 34.75
CA GLY A 461 -16.52 20.34 35.99
C GLY A 461 -15.07 19.83 36.06
N ARG A 462 -14.38 19.75 34.93
CA ARG A 462 -12.96 19.42 34.89
C ARG A 462 -12.17 20.69 35.09
N GLY A 463 -11.56 20.84 36.28
CA GLY A 463 -10.79 22.00 36.67
C GLY A 463 -9.89 22.46 35.53
N LYS A 464 -9.77 23.80 35.39
CA LYS A 464 -8.74 24.41 34.55
C LYS A 464 -7.46 23.64 34.82
N ARG A 465 -6.93 22.96 33.79
CA ARG A 465 -5.60 22.37 33.89
C ARG A 465 -4.66 23.46 34.32
N THR A 466 -4.34 23.43 35.59
CA THR A 466 -3.32 24.31 36.11
C THR A 466 -2.03 23.88 35.44
N SER A 467 -1.44 24.80 34.72
CA SER A 467 -0.07 24.76 34.18
C SER A 467 1.01 24.53 35.25
N ASP A 468 0.64 24.16 36.46
CA ASP A 468 1.48 24.27 37.63
C ASP A 468 1.96 22.95 38.24
N MET A 469 1.70 21.80 37.58
CA MET A 469 2.39 20.57 37.96
C MET A 469 3.38 20.18 36.86
N ASN A 470 4.55 20.85 36.86
CA ASN A 470 5.76 20.40 36.20
C ASN A 470 6.25 19.10 36.87
N ILE A 471 5.57 17.99 36.67
CA ILE A 471 6.22 16.70 36.83
C ILE A 471 7.06 16.54 35.57
N LYS A 472 8.33 16.94 35.63
CA LYS A 472 9.33 16.52 34.66
C LYS A 472 9.36 15.00 34.73
N VAL A 473 8.78 14.33 33.75
CA VAL A 473 9.01 12.92 33.53
C VAL A 473 10.45 12.83 33.00
N GLU A 474 11.41 12.64 33.89
CA GLU A 474 12.82 12.47 33.53
C GLU A 474 12.96 11.16 32.76
N ASN A 475 13.99 11.05 31.93
CA ASN A 475 14.29 9.81 31.18
C ASN A 475 14.60 8.62 32.12
N ASP A 476 14.87 8.85 33.40
CA ASP A 476 15.02 7.85 34.46
C ASP A 476 13.78 7.85 35.36
N LEU A 477 12.78 7.02 34.99
CA LEU A 477 11.57 6.86 35.80
C LEU A 477 11.88 6.02 37.06
N PRO A 478 11.55 6.52 38.27
CA PRO A 478 11.76 5.74 39.50
C PRO A 478 10.96 4.43 39.48
N GLY A 479 11.63 3.31 39.77
CA GLY A 479 10.97 2.00 39.83
C GLY A 479 10.54 1.41 38.49
N MET A 480 11.12 1.87 37.38
CA MET A 480 10.86 1.35 36.05
C MET A 480 11.09 -0.16 36.00
N PRO A 481 10.17 -0.95 35.46
CA PRO A 481 10.33 -2.41 35.34
C PRO A 481 11.56 -2.80 34.50
N GLU A 482 12.31 -3.80 34.94
CA GLU A 482 13.52 -4.30 34.25
C GLU A 482 13.24 -4.76 32.80
N CYS A 483 12.00 -5.11 32.48
CA CYS A 483 11.58 -5.49 31.12
C CYS A 483 11.43 -4.32 30.14
N PHE A 484 11.58 -3.08 30.59
CA PHE A 484 11.60 -1.92 29.71
C PHE A 484 12.99 -1.80 29.08
N SER A 485 13.05 -1.90 27.76
CA SER A 485 14.28 -1.73 26.97
C SER A 485 14.44 -0.33 26.37
N GLY A 486 13.38 0.50 26.43
CA GLY A 486 13.36 1.87 25.94
C GLY A 486 12.14 2.63 26.43
N TRP A 487 12.28 3.93 26.54
CA TRP A 487 11.24 4.86 26.94
C TRP A 487 11.45 6.18 26.25
N ASN A 488 10.37 6.77 25.70
CA ASN A 488 10.39 8.12 25.18
C ASN A 488 9.06 8.82 25.53
N TYR A 489 9.14 9.99 26.15
CA TYR A 489 7.97 10.79 26.50
C TYR A 489 7.97 12.12 25.77
N ILE A 490 6.96 12.31 24.94
CA ILE A 490 6.73 13.54 24.18
C ILE A 490 5.79 14.42 24.99
N GLU A 491 6.35 15.21 25.90
CA GLU A 491 5.62 16.01 26.90
C GLU A 491 4.57 16.93 26.27
N GLU A 492 4.94 17.66 25.21
CA GLU A 492 4.04 18.58 24.50
C GLU A 492 2.78 17.91 23.93
N LYS A 493 2.83 16.61 23.69
CA LYS A 493 1.75 15.81 23.12
C LYS A 493 1.09 14.89 24.14
N GLY A 494 1.71 14.67 25.31
CA GLY A 494 1.26 13.68 26.27
C GLY A 494 1.30 12.25 25.70
N ILE A 495 2.31 11.93 24.90
CA ILE A 495 2.50 10.59 24.29
C ILE A 495 3.72 9.95 24.91
N ALA A 496 3.56 8.73 25.41
CA ALA A 496 4.66 7.88 25.87
C ALA A 496 4.83 6.69 24.94
N VAL A 497 6.06 6.40 24.56
CA VAL A 497 6.46 5.17 23.84
C VAL A 497 7.24 4.32 24.81
N VAL A 498 6.85 3.05 24.96
CA VAL A 498 7.48 2.07 25.86
C VAL A 498 7.91 0.87 25.06
N CYS A 499 9.22 0.62 25.00
CA CYS A 499 9.75 -0.60 24.40
C CYS A 499 9.86 -1.69 25.48
N VAL A 500 9.30 -2.88 25.22
CA VAL A 500 9.31 -3.99 26.19
C VAL A 500 9.92 -5.25 25.59
N ASP A 501 10.74 -5.93 26.38
CA ASP A 501 11.32 -7.22 25.97
C ASP A 501 10.45 -8.39 26.44
N GLN A 502 9.58 -8.87 25.57
CA GLN A 502 8.76 -10.06 25.81
C GLN A 502 9.52 -11.38 25.65
N ARG A 503 10.75 -11.37 25.13
CA ARG A 503 11.59 -12.58 25.01
C ARG A 503 12.14 -13.00 26.37
N THR A 504 12.47 -12.02 27.20
CA THR A 504 12.96 -12.24 28.56
C THR A 504 11.84 -12.30 29.58
N ASP A 505 10.74 -11.55 29.37
CA ASP A 505 9.61 -11.49 30.26
C ASP A 505 8.27 -11.50 29.52
N LYS A 506 7.59 -12.64 29.48
CA LYS A 506 6.27 -12.78 28.84
C LYS A 506 5.20 -11.86 29.42
N MET A 507 5.39 -11.39 30.66
CA MET A 507 4.46 -10.47 31.33
C MET A 507 4.81 -9.00 31.12
N ALA A 508 5.81 -8.68 30.29
CA ALA A 508 6.33 -7.34 30.10
C ALA A 508 5.24 -6.30 29.76
N VAL A 509 4.34 -6.63 28.84
CA VAL A 509 3.20 -5.75 28.49
C VAL A 509 2.29 -5.51 29.70
N LYS A 510 1.99 -6.55 30.49
CA LYS A 510 1.15 -6.42 31.69
C LYS A 510 1.85 -5.62 32.78
N LYS A 511 3.15 -5.78 32.94
CA LYS A 511 3.96 -4.96 33.84
C LYS A 511 3.98 -3.49 33.40
N ALA A 512 4.07 -3.24 32.10
CA ALA A 512 3.95 -1.88 31.55
C ALA A 512 2.57 -1.28 31.83
N GLU A 513 1.50 -2.01 31.56
CA GLU A 513 0.13 -1.57 31.86
C GLU A 513 -0.04 -1.22 33.35
N ASN A 514 0.43 -2.08 34.25
CA ASN A 514 0.35 -1.85 35.68
C ASN A 514 1.18 -0.63 36.12
N TYR A 515 2.44 -0.53 35.68
CA TYR A 515 3.34 0.58 36.01
C TYR A 515 2.74 1.93 35.57
N ILE A 516 2.24 2.02 34.33
CA ILE A 516 1.58 3.23 33.83
C ILE A 516 0.35 3.55 34.68
N SER A 517 -0.45 2.53 35.06
CA SER A 517 -1.68 2.71 35.83
C SER A 517 -1.44 3.18 37.27
N THR A 518 -0.32 2.78 37.89
CA THR A 518 -0.02 3.10 39.29
C THR A 518 0.85 4.34 39.44
N GLU A 519 1.85 4.50 38.59
CA GLU A 519 2.90 5.52 38.79
C GLU A 519 2.72 6.74 37.87
N LEU A 520 2.13 6.58 36.68
CA LEU A 520 2.16 7.60 35.64
C LEU A 520 0.78 8.17 35.24
N LEU A 521 -0.36 7.69 35.77
CA LEU A 521 -1.68 8.25 35.42
C LEU A 521 -1.85 9.71 35.83
N THR A 522 -1.10 10.19 36.84
CA THR A 522 -1.09 11.59 37.27
C THR A 522 -0.24 12.49 36.34
N ALA A 523 0.70 11.91 35.61
CA ALA A 523 1.40 12.60 34.53
C ALA A 523 0.41 12.78 33.36
N HIS A 524 0.42 13.94 32.71
CA HIS A 524 -0.53 14.29 31.65
C HIS A 524 -0.43 13.41 30.39
N ILE A 525 -0.24 12.10 30.56
CA ILE A 525 -0.14 11.12 29.48
C ILE A 525 -1.53 10.84 28.92
N ARG A 526 -1.69 11.00 27.61
CA ARG A 526 -2.94 10.75 26.87
C ARG A 526 -2.90 9.46 26.08
N LEU A 527 -1.69 9.09 25.63
CA LEU A 527 -1.48 7.94 24.79
C LEU A 527 -0.19 7.23 25.19
N VAL A 528 -0.29 5.94 25.47
CA VAL A 528 0.85 5.06 25.69
C VAL A 528 0.91 4.07 24.53
N LEU A 529 2.01 4.05 23.81
CA LEU A 529 2.30 3.10 22.75
C LEU A 529 3.33 2.10 23.26
N VAL A 530 2.94 0.84 23.39
CA VAL A 530 3.86 -0.24 23.78
C VAL A 530 4.30 -0.98 22.55
N VAL A 531 5.61 -1.09 22.33
CA VAL A 531 6.23 -1.76 21.18
C VAL A 531 7.28 -2.76 21.63
N ASP A 532 7.72 -3.65 20.74
CA ASP A 532 8.74 -4.63 21.05
C ASP A 532 10.13 -3.99 21.24
N ALA A 533 10.95 -4.61 22.08
CA ALA A 533 12.37 -4.31 22.17
C ALA A 533 13.03 -4.42 20.78
N GLY A 534 13.86 -3.47 20.42
CA GLY A 534 14.46 -3.38 19.08
C GLY A 534 13.82 -2.36 18.18
N VAL A 535 12.65 -1.80 18.57
CA VAL A 535 12.12 -0.56 17.99
C VAL A 535 12.80 0.62 18.68
N ASP A 536 13.26 1.58 17.88
CA ASP A 536 13.75 2.85 18.41
C ASP A 536 12.55 3.70 18.86
N SER A 537 12.45 3.98 20.16
CA SER A 537 11.36 4.77 20.73
C SER A 537 11.35 6.24 20.27
N GLU A 538 12.46 6.73 19.72
CA GLU A 538 12.56 8.09 19.17
C GLU A 538 12.13 8.13 17.69
N ASP A 539 12.20 7.01 16.96
CA ASP A 539 11.71 6.91 15.60
C ASP A 539 10.19 6.69 15.56
N LEU A 540 9.46 7.79 15.68
CA LEU A 540 7.98 7.77 15.67
C LEU A 540 7.38 7.20 14.38
N TYR A 541 8.12 7.20 13.27
CA TYR A 541 7.66 6.59 12.04
C TYR A 541 7.62 5.06 12.18
N SER A 542 8.70 4.44 12.63
CA SER A 542 8.79 3.00 12.88
C SER A 542 7.83 2.56 14.00
N VAL A 543 7.72 3.35 15.08
CA VAL A 543 6.72 3.12 16.15
C VAL A 543 5.31 3.10 15.58
N THR A 544 4.94 4.09 14.76
CA THR A 544 3.61 4.19 14.15
C THR A 544 3.33 3.00 13.24
N TRP A 545 4.28 2.65 12.36
CA TRP A 545 4.14 1.50 11.48
C TRP A 545 3.91 0.20 12.27
N GLN A 546 4.73 -0.06 13.29
CA GLN A 546 4.59 -1.28 14.09
C GLN A 546 3.27 -1.32 14.87
N VAL A 547 2.89 -0.22 15.51
CA VAL A 547 1.62 -0.13 16.24
C VAL A 547 0.45 -0.39 15.29
N LEU A 548 0.40 0.29 14.15
CA LEU A 548 -0.71 0.13 13.19
C LEU A 548 -0.72 -1.27 12.56
N GLY A 549 0.44 -1.88 12.31
CA GLY A 549 0.56 -3.24 11.77
C GLY A 549 0.15 -4.31 12.77
N ASN A 550 0.56 -4.17 14.03
CA ASN A 550 0.44 -5.21 15.06
C ASN A 550 -0.83 -5.15 15.92
N THR A 551 -1.68 -4.15 15.74
CA THR A 551 -2.86 -3.98 16.58
C THR A 551 -4.16 -4.37 15.89
N ASP A 552 -4.99 -5.10 16.63
CA ASP A 552 -6.45 -5.13 16.44
C ASP A 552 -7.06 -4.15 17.43
N PRO A 553 -7.73 -3.06 16.97
CA PRO A 553 -8.24 -2.03 17.87
C PRO A 553 -9.14 -2.54 19.00
N ALA A 554 -9.94 -3.58 18.75
CA ALA A 554 -10.85 -4.12 19.74
C ALA A 554 -10.14 -4.91 20.86
N ARG A 555 -9.00 -5.55 20.55
CA ARG A 555 -8.21 -6.34 21.50
C ARG A 555 -7.14 -5.53 22.19
N ASP A 556 -6.45 -4.64 21.45
CA ASP A 556 -5.16 -4.09 21.85
C ASP A 556 -5.24 -2.67 22.41
N ILE A 557 -6.41 -2.03 22.36
CA ILE A 557 -6.60 -0.68 22.89
C ILE A 557 -7.40 -0.74 24.17
N LYS A 558 -6.88 -0.15 25.23
CA LYS A 558 -7.55 -0.04 26.52
C LYS A 558 -7.53 1.42 27.01
N LEU A 559 -8.57 1.77 27.76
CA LEU A 559 -8.60 3.03 28.49
C LEU A 559 -8.11 2.79 29.93
N LEU A 560 -7.02 3.45 30.30
CA LEU A 560 -6.51 3.47 31.68
C LEU A 560 -7.00 4.74 32.37
N GLY A 561 -7.72 4.59 33.49
CA GLY A 561 -8.40 5.69 34.12
C GLY A 561 -9.46 6.31 33.19
N GLU A 562 -9.54 7.64 33.15
CA GLU A 562 -10.59 8.34 32.38
C GLU A 562 -10.08 8.90 31.02
N GLU A 563 -8.77 9.03 30.84
CA GLU A 563 -8.24 9.83 29.74
C GLU A 563 -7.01 9.25 29.01
N THR A 564 -6.39 8.18 29.53
CA THR A 564 -5.15 7.62 28.96
C THR A 564 -5.44 6.38 28.14
N PHE A 565 -5.10 6.39 26.87
CA PHE A 565 -5.12 5.19 26.03
C PHE A 565 -3.83 4.42 26.17
N PHE A 566 -3.97 3.13 26.35
CA PHE A 566 -2.88 2.15 26.31
C PHE A 566 -3.07 1.29 25.06
N VAL A 567 -2.05 1.27 24.19
CA VAL A 567 -2.08 0.55 22.92
C VAL A 567 -0.96 -0.47 22.90
N ASN A 568 -1.32 -1.74 22.84
CA ASN A 568 -0.38 -2.84 22.75
C ASN A 568 0.01 -3.14 21.29
N GLY A 569 1.06 -2.48 20.78
CA GLY A 569 1.63 -2.66 19.44
C GLY A 569 2.69 -3.77 19.34
N THR A 570 2.85 -4.63 20.35
CA THR A 570 3.84 -5.70 20.34
C THR A 570 3.40 -6.92 19.53
N ALA A 571 4.34 -7.76 19.12
CA ALA A 571 4.07 -9.08 18.54
C ALA A 571 3.39 -9.99 19.56
N LYS A 572 2.24 -10.59 19.20
CA LYS A 572 1.42 -11.35 20.17
C LYS A 572 1.99 -12.73 20.51
N VAL A 573 2.82 -13.28 19.63
CA VAL A 573 3.43 -14.62 19.83
C VAL A 573 4.42 -14.67 20.99
N LEU A 574 5.03 -13.55 21.34
CA LEU A 574 6.04 -13.47 22.39
C LEU A 574 5.43 -13.28 23.79
N GLY A 575 4.21 -12.74 23.85
CA GLY A 575 3.55 -12.39 25.10
C GLY A 575 2.84 -13.55 25.81
N ALA A 576 2.19 -13.22 26.94
CA ALA A 576 1.39 -14.16 27.71
C ALA A 576 0.05 -14.51 27.06
N THR A 577 -0.45 -13.66 26.15
CA THR A 577 -1.73 -13.88 25.46
C THR A 577 -1.50 -14.79 24.25
N PRO A 578 -2.11 -15.99 24.21
CA PRO A 578 -2.01 -16.86 23.06
C PRO A 578 -2.67 -16.20 21.83
N PHE A 579 -2.04 -16.36 20.66
CA PHE A 579 -2.58 -15.91 19.39
C PHE A 579 -2.93 -17.14 18.52
N PRO A 580 -4.07 -17.17 17.85
CA PRO A 580 -4.57 -18.39 17.20
C PRO A 580 -3.83 -18.75 15.91
N ARG A 581 -3.03 -17.84 15.36
CA ARG A 581 -2.23 -18.03 14.14
C ARG A 581 -0.77 -17.74 14.39
N ARG A 582 0.09 -18.15 13.48
CA ARG A 582 1.49 -17.73 13.50
C ARG A 582 1.60 -16.24 13.24
N TRP A 583 2.49 -15.59 13.98
CA TRP A 583 2.83 -14.19 13.76
C TRP A 583 3.94 -14.11 12.73
N PRO A 584 3.75 -13.35 11.63
CA PRO A 584 4.78 -13.27 10.60
C PRO A 584 5.98 -12.46 11.07
N ASN A 585 7.15 -12.79 10.52
CA ASN A 585 8.33 -11.95 10.66
C ASN A 585 8.21 -10.66 9.84
N VAL A 586 8.95 -9.64 10.26
CA VAL A 586 9.20 -8.46 9.44
C VAL A 586 10.08 -8.82 8.25
N VAL A 587 9.93 -8.08 7.15
CA VAL A 587 10.78 -8.27 5.97
C VAL A 587 12.09 -7.50 6.13
N CYS A 588 13.21 -8.18 5.92
CA CYS A 588 14.55 -7.59 5.87
C CYS A 588 15.49 -8.51 5.08
N SER A 589 16.54 -7.94 4.51
CA SER A 589 17.61 -8.72 3.88
C SER A 589 18.43 -9.46 4.93
N ASP A 590 18.94 -10.65 4.59
CA ASP A 590 19.92 -11.36 5.40
C ASP A 590 21.31 -10.68 5.34
N ILE A 591 22.16 -11.03 6.32
CA ILE A 591 23.50 -10.44 6.44
C ILE A 591 24.37 -10.76 5.23
N GLU A 592 24.25 -11.98 4.67
CA GLU A 592 25.02 -12.41 3.49
C GLU A 592 24.71 -11.55 2.27
N THR A 593 23.44 -11.27 2.03
CA THR A 593 23.01 -10.36 0.96
C THR A 593 23.50 -8.93 1.19
N ILE A 594 23.39 -8.44 2.43
CA ILE A 594 23.86 -7.10 2.80
C ILE A 594 25.36 -6.97 2.51
N ASP A 595 26.17 -7.91 2.99
CA ASP A 595 27.62 -7.89 2.84
C ASP A 595 28.04 -8.07 1.37
N ALA A 596 27.34 -8.90 0.59
CA ALA A 596 27.55 -9.05 -0.85
C ALA A 596 27.27 -7.74 -1.62
N VAL A 597 26.23 -7.00 -1.25
CA VAL A 597 25.92 -5.70 -1.84
C VAL A 597 26.92 -4.64 -1.40
N ASP A 598 27.32 -4.60 -0.12
CA ASP A 598 28.35 -3.68 0.37
C ASP A 598 29.67 -3.86 -0.40
N ALA A 599 30.09 -5.10 -0.63
CA ALA A 599 31.34 -5.42 -1.34
C ALA A 599 31.36 -4.95 -2.81
N LYS A 600 30.20 -4.82 -3.46
CA LYS A 600 30.09 -4.36 -4.86
C LYS A 600 29.64 -2.93 -5.02
N TRP A 601 29.28 -2.22 -3.94
CA TRP A 601 28.62 -0.91 -4.00
C TRP A 601 29.32 0.12 -4.87
N ASP A 602 30.64 0.25 -4.75
CA ASP A 602 31.44 1.20 -5.54
C ASP A 602 31.31 0.97 -7.06
N SER A 603 31.08 -0.29 -7.48
CA SER A 603 30.92 -0.64 -8.89
C SER A 603 29.52 -0.33 -9.45
N LEU A 604 28.55 0.01 -8.60
CA LEU A 604 27.17 0.28 -8.99
C LEU A 604 26.96 1.72 -9.49
N GLY A 605 27.89 2.64 -9.19
CA GLY A 605 27.75 4.05 -9.57
C GLY A 605 26.66 4.80 -8.81
N LEU A 606 26.36 4.38 -7.58
CA LEU A 606 25.31 4.94 -6.73
C LEU A 606 25.79 5.99 -5.71
N GLY A 607 27.06 6.38 -5.79
CA GLY A 607 27.68 7.33 -4.85
C GLY A 607 28.17 6.65 -3.56
N GLU A 608 28.18 7.40 -2.46
CA GLU A 608 28.61 6.89 -1.15
C GLU A 608 27.78 5.69 -0.71
N LEU A 609 28.41 4.78 0.04
CA LEU A 609 27.74 3.58 0.56
C LEU A 609 26.58 3.97 1.48
N LEU A 610 25.38 3.57 1.10
CA LEU A 610 24.19 3.69 1.92
C LEU A 610 24.09 2.48 2.86
N VAL A 611 23.96 2.73 4.15
CA VAL A 611 23.78 1.65 5.14
C VAL A 611 22.46 0.93 4.88
N SER A 612 22.50 -0.42 4.92
CA SER A 612 21.29 -1.22 4.77
C SER A 612 20.27 -0.92 5.88
N PRO A 613 19.04 -0.56 5.54
CA PRO A 613 18.00 -0.38 6.55
C PRO A 613 17.63 -1.71 7.24
N SER A 614 17.96 -2.85 6.65
CA SER A 614 17.72 -4.17 7.24
C SER A 614 18.58 -4.46 8.46
N ARG A 615 19.78 -3.84 8.60
CA ARG A 615 20.66 -4.08 9.75
C ARG A 615 19.99 -3.78 11.10
N THR A 616 19.23 -2.70 11.19
CA THR A 616 18.50 -2.36 12.44
C THR A 616 17.27 -3.22 12.66
N ARG A 617 16.68 -3.78 11.60
CA ARG A 617 15.45 -4.58 11.64
C ARG A 617 15.67 -6.01 12.10
N HIS A 618 16.91 -6.52 12.07
CA HIS A 618 17.22 -7.86 12.57
C HIS A 618 16.86 -8.03 14.04
N SER A 619 16.88 -6.97 14.84
CA SER A 619 16.41 -6.99 16.24
C SER A 619 14.93 -7.31 16.39
N LEU A 620 14.13 -7.08 15.35
CA LEU A 620 12.68 -7.35 15.32
C LEU A 620 12.33 -8.77 14.89
N LEU A 621 13.29 -9.55 14.36
CA LEU A 621 13.05 -10.92 13.92
C LEU A 621 12.66 -11.81 15.11
N LEU A 622 11.63 -12.60 14.92
CA LEU A 622 11.10 -13.52 15.92
C LEU A 622 11.95 -14.80 15.93
N PRO A 623 12.51 -15.22 17.08
CA PRO A 623 13.30 -16.44 17.17
C PRO A 623 12.49 -17.67 16.75
N GLY A 624 13.07 -18.56 15.95
CA GLY A 624 12.42 -19.78 15.47
C GLY A 624 11.37 -19.59 14.38
N ASN A 625 11.12 -18.37 13.96
CA ASN A 625 10.27 -18.06 12.79
C ASN A 625 11.12 -17.72 11.56
N GLU A 626 12.34 -18.23 11.51
CA GLU A 626 13.25 -18.15 10.35
C GLU A 626 12.58 -18.74 9.09
N GLU A 627 11.72 -19.71 9.30
CA GLU A 627 10.75 -20.13 8.31
C GLU A 627 9.37 -19.65 8.79
N VAL A 628 8.67 -18.87 7.96
CA VAL A 628 7.22 -18.73 8.11
C VAL A 628 6.62 -20.10 7.72
N ILE A 629 6.94 -21.12 8.52
CA ILE A 629 6.39 -22.45 8.32
C ILE A 629 4.96 -22.42 8.80
N ILE A 630 4.11 -22.73 7.93
CA ILE A 630 2.70 -22.99 8.00
C ILE A 630 2.37 -24.16 8.89
#